data_603af42526430131df88353b81349b95
#
_entry.id   603af42526430131df88353b81349b95
#
_cell.length_a   1.000
_cell.length_b   1.000
_cell.length_c   1.000
_cell.angle_alpha   90.00
_cell.angle_beta   90.00
_cell.angle_gamma   90.00
#
_symmetry.space_group_name_H-M   'P 1'
#
loop_
_entity.id
_entity.type
_entity.pdbx_description
1 polymer ?
#
loop_
_entity_poly.entity_id
_entity_poly.type
_entity_poly.pdbx_seq_one_letter_code
_entity_poly.pdbx_strand_id
1 'polypeptide(L)'
;MYREVSKLILYRDLGEDSILLNLADIFKRFDSCHYRADELITDIYKEMKALLDLATTYGFDKNLWHNYLTFVLVTNENSFSMTSEKVGANNGTVNHFAKNDFQVFMNLFHYDFRAIEETLGIDCFRTILDYKAIGKTERMYNKNVSEKVRALSDELAAAEDVDTFFDAVVKFYKDYGVGMFGLNKAFRIVENNGKPDFVPINNLDKVVLDDLTGYEIQKKKLVDNTCLLYTSDAADDGE
;
A
#
# COMPACT_ATOMS: atom_id res chain seq x y z
N MET A 1 14.04 10.01 -11.32
CA MET A 1 13.29 9.53 -10.13
C MET A 1 13.36 10.51 -8.94
N TYR A 2 14.53 10.81 -8.37
CA TYR A 2 14.64 11.65 -7.16
C TYR A 2 14.00 13.06 -7.29
N ARG A 3 14.06 13.67 -8.49
CA ARG A 3 13.42 14.97 -8.76
C ARG A 3 11.90 14.91 -8.67
N GLU A 4 11.29 13.78 -9.02
CA GLU A 4 9.85 13.58 -8.88
C GLU A 4 9.51 13.33 -7.40
N VAL A 5 10.18 12.39 -6.76
CA VAL A 5 9.95 12.05 -5.34
C VAL A 5 10.14 13.27 -4.42
N SER A 6 11.09 14.16 -4.71
CA SER A 6 11.30 15.39 -3.93
C SER A 6 10.14 16.38 -3.93
N LYS A 7 9.20 16.26 -4.89
CA LYS A 7 8.00 17.11 -5.00
C LYS A 7 6.83 16.63 -4.12
N LEU A 8 6.92 15.41 -3.55
CA LEU A 8 5.88 14.88 -2.69
C LEU A 8 5.70 15.75 -1.44
N ILE A 9 4.45 15.99 -1.08
CA ILE A 9 4.05 16.81 0.06
C ILE A 9 3.34 15.95 1.10
N LEU A 10 2.22 15.33 0.75
CA LEU A 10 1.39 14.51 1.63
C LEU A 10 1.99 13.11 1.83
N TYR A 11 2.55 12.54 0.77
CA TYR A 11 3.20 11.22 0.76
C TYR A 11 4.72 11.33 0.94
N ARG A 12 5.19 12.34 1.69
CA ARG A 12 6.62 12.55 1.92
C ARG A 12 7.21 11.61 2.96
N ASP A 13 6.44 11.30 4.00
CA ASP A 13 6.87 10.39 5.07
C ASP A 13 6.45 8.95 4.72
N LEU A 14 7.42 8.21 4.18
CA LEU A 14 7.24 6.83 3.75
C LEU A 14 8.00 5.84 4.64
N GLY A 15 8.56 6.32 5.77
CA GLY A 15 9.41 5.53 6.65
C GLY A 15 10.85 5.35 6.14
N GLU A 16 11.74 4.99 7.05
CA GLU A 16 13.19 4.87 6.78
C GLU A 16 13.54 3.74 5.79
N ASP A 17 12.74 2.68 5.77
CA ASP A 17 12.96 1.50 4.91
C ASP A 17 12.17 1.57 3.58
N SER A 18 11.75 2.76 3.17
CA SER A 18 10.98 2.94 1.94
C SER A 18 11.80 2.62 0.69
N ILE A 19 11.38 1.60 -0.06
CA ILE A 19 11.96 1.23 -1.36
C ILE A 19 11.98 2.44 -2.31
N LEU A 20 10.91 3.25 -2.33
CA LEU A 20 10.81 4.43 -3.19
C LEU A 20 11.87 5.48 -2.85
N LEU A 21 12.06 5.78 -1.55
CA LEU A 21 13.06 6.76 -1.12
C LEU A 21 14.48 6.26 -1.37
N ASN A 22 14.74 4.99 -1.10
CA ASN A 22 16.05 4.36 -1.34
C ASN A 22 16.38 4.35 -2.84
N LEU A 23 15.42 3.95 -3.71
CA LEU A 23 15.60 4.03 -5.15
C LEU A 23 15.81 5.47 -5.62
N ALA A 24 15.08 6.44 -5.07
CA ALA A 24 15.29 7.85 -5.40
C ALA A 24 16.71 8.31 -5.09
N ASP A 25 17.30 7.89 -3.96
CA ASP A 25 18.69 8.20 -3.62
C ASP A 25 19.68 7.48 -4.57
N ILE A 26 19.44 6.21 -4.88
CA ILE A 26 20.24 5.45 -5.86
C ILE A 26 20.25 6.18 -7.21
N PHE A 27 19.10 6.61 -7.72
CA PHE A 27 19.00 7.35 -8.98
C PHE A 27 19.64 8.74 -8.91
N LYS A 28 19.62 9.39 -7.74
CA LYS A 28 20.33 10.64 -7.52
C LYS A 28 21.85 10.46 -7.62
N ARG A 29 22.38 9.40 -7.02
CA ARG A 29 23.82 9.04 -7.13
C ARG A 29 24.18 8.68 -8.56
N PHE A 30 23.35 7.90 -9.25
CA PHE A 30 23.52 7.57 -10.67
C PHE A 30 23.60 8.82 -11.54
N ASP A 31 22.64 9.74 -11.44
CA ASP A 31 22.58 10.98 -12.22
C ASP A 31 23.76 11.93 -11.91
N SER A 32 24.35 11.84 -10.71
CA SER A 32 25.52 12.65 -10.36
C SER A 32 26.82 12.18 -11.01
N CYS A 33 26.83 11.00 -11.61
CA CYS A 33 28.00 10.34 -12.18
C CYS A 33 29.17 10.11 -11.18
N HIS A 34 28.91 10.21 -9.86
CA HIS A 34 29.88 9.99 -8.79
C HIS A 34 29.48 8.75 -7.99
N TYR A 35 29.69 7.56 -8.55
CA TYR A 35 29.37 6.30 -7.91
C TYR A 35 30.34 5.19 -8.33
N ARG A 36 30.42 4.17 -7.51
CA ARG A 36 31.04 2.89 -7.89
C ARG A 36 29.91 1.97 -8.37
N ALA A 37 30.10 1.39 -9.54
CA ALA A 37 29.07 0.55 -10.17
C ALA A 37 28.68 -0.66 -9.30
N ASP A 38 29.68 -1.31 -8.68
CA ASP A 38 29.50 -2.46 -7.79
C ASP A 38 28.66 -2.13 -6.54
N GLU A 39 28.88 -0.97 -5.94
CA GLU A 39 28.11 -0.50 -4.78
C GLU A 39 26.67 -0.16 -5.20
N LEU A 40 26.50 0.56 -6.31
CA LEU A 40 25.19 0.94 -6.79
C LEU A 40 24.32 -0.27 -7.17
N ILE A 41 24.92 -1.29 -7.82
CA ILE A 41 24.24 -2.55 -8.15
C ILE A 41 23.85 -3.29 -6.85
N THR A 42 24.73 -3.31 -5.85
CA THR A 42 24.43 -3.93 -4.56
C THR A 42 23.21 -3.29 -3.89
N ASP A 43 23.16 -1.94 -3.88
CA ASP A 43 22.03 -1.19 -3.33
C ASP A 43 20.74 -1.44 -4.12
N ILE A 44 20.82 -1.45 -5.46
CA ILE A 44 19.66 -1.79 -6.32
C ILE A 44 19.14 -3.19 -5.99
N TYR A 45 20.01 -4.19 -5.88
CA TYR A 45 19.58 -5.56 -5.60
C TYR A 45 19.01 -5.73 -4.19
N LYS A 46 19.42 -4.91 -3.24
CA LYS A 46 18.78 -4.85 -1.92
C LYS A 46 17.33 -4.39 -2.03
N GLU A 47 17.07 -3.34 -2.80
CA GLU A 47 15.70 -2.85 -3.00
C GLU A 47 14.85 -3.80 -3.85
N MET A 48 15.46 -4.47 -4.84
CA MET A 48 14.78 -5.53 -5.60
C MET A 48 14.37 -6.71 -4.69
N LYS A 49 15.26 -7.12 -3.77
CA LYS A 49 14.93 -8.14 -2.77
C LYS A 49 13.75 -7.70 -1.89
N ALA A 50 13.79 -6.47 -1.37
CA ALA A 50 12.70 -5.94 -0.55
C ALA A 50 11.37 -5.91 -1.31
N LEU A 51 11.38 -5.53 -2.59
CA LEU A 51 10.20 -5.55 -3.44
C LEU A 51 9.67 -6.97 -3.69
N LEU A 52 10.54 -7.95 -3.89
CA LEU A 52 10.16 -9.36 -4.05
C LEU A 52 9.59 -9.95 -2.74
N ASP A 53 10.16 -9.59 -1.59
CA ASP A 53 9.65 -9.99 -0.28
C ASP A 53 8.23 -9.42 -0.06
N LEU A 54 8.02 -8.14 -0.40
CA LEU A 54 6.71 -7.50 -0.36
C LEU A 54 5.70 -8.18 -1.31
N ALA A 55 6.12 -8.43 -2.55
CA ALA A 55 5.30 -9.13 -3.53
C ALA A 55 4.91 -10.54 -3.07
N THR A 56 5.83 -11.23 -2.39
CA THR A 56 5.56 -12.55 -1.81
C THR A 56 4.57 -12.48 -0.66
N THR A 57 4.72 -11.49 0.21
CA THR A 57 3.85 -11.28 1.38
C THR A 57 2.43 -10.93 0.98
N TYR A 58 2.25 -10.05 0.00
CA TYR A 58 0.95 -9.55 -0.43
C TYR A 58 0.40 -10.21 -1.70
N GLY A 59 1.15 -11.13 -2.32
CA GLY A 59 0.71 -11.84 -3.52
C GLY A 59 0.61 -10.93 -4.76
N PHE A 60 1.52 -9.99 -4.90
CA PHE A 60 1.61 -9.13 -6.08
C PHE A 60 2.08 -9.91 -7.31
N ASP A 61 1.68 -9.45 -8.49
CA ASP A 61 1.92 -10.12 -9.76
C ASP A 61 1.93 -9.12 -10.92
N LYS A 62 2.40 -9.52 -12.08
CA LYS A 62 2.53 -8.70 -13.28
C LYS A 62 3.55 -7.56 -13.07
N ASN A 63 3.12 -6.31 -12.96
CA ASN A 63 3.98 -5.17 -12.75
C ASN A 63 4.17 -4.89 -11.26
N LEU A 64 5.27 -5.38 -10.68
CA LEU A 64 5.54 -5.20 -9.24
C LEU A 64 5.80 -3.74 -8.87
N TRP A 65 6.35 -2.94 -9.78
CA TRP A 65 6.57 -1.52 -9.54
C TRP A 65 5.24 -0.77 -9.37
N HIS A 66 4.28 -1.00 -10.28
CA HIS A 66 2.93 -0.42 -10.17
C HIS A 66 2.22 -0.90 -8.90
N ASN A 67 2.28 -2.21 -8.60
CA ASN A 67 1.67 -2.75 -7.38
C ASN A 67 2.27 -2.12 -6.12
N TYR A 68 3.59 -1.93 -6.08
CA TYR A 68 4.28 -1.29 -4.97
C TYR A 68 3.86 0.18 -4.80
N LEU A 69 3.86 0.97 -5.87
CA LEU A 69 3.41 2.37 -5.81
C LEU A 69 1.96 2.47 -5.33
N THR A 70 1.09 1.58 -5.82
CA THR A 70 -0.31 1.50 -5.37
C THR A 70 -0.37 1.13 -3.89
N PHE A 71 0.44 0.17 -3.44
CA PHE A 71 0.52 -0.22 -2.05
C PHE A 71 0.95 0.94 -1.14
N VAL A 72 1.92 1.75 -1.57
CA VAL A 72 2.32 2.98 -0.87
C VAL A 72 1.15 3.93 -0.73
N LEU A 73 0.39 4.17 -1.82
CA LEU A 73 -0.77 5.06 -1.80
C LEU A 73 -1.83 4.60 -0.79
N VAL A 74 -2.15 3.32 -0.77
CA VAL A 74 -3.26 2.80 0.05
C VAL A 74 -2.88 2.51 1.50
N THR A 75 -1.58 2.41 1.81
CA THR A 75 -1.09 2.17 3.17
C THR A 75 -0.64 3.43 3.89
N ASN A 76 -0.35 4.51 3.17
CA ASN A 76 0.13 5.75 3.78
C ASN A 76 -1.03 6.56 4.38
N GLU A 77 -1.05 6.64 5.71
CA GLU A 77 -2.00 7.46 6.45
C GLU A 77 -1.50 8.90 6.53
N ASN A 78 -2.20 9.81 5.89
CA ASN A 78 -1.90 11.24 5.89
C ASN A 78 -3.19 12.06 5.99
N SER A 79 -3.08 13.39 6.10
CA SER A 79 -4.23 14.27 6.29
C SER A 79 -5.28 14.18 5.17
N PHE A 80 -4.86 13.90 3.93
CA PHE A 80 -5.77 13.71 2.81
C PHE A 80 -6.43 12.34 2.83
N SER A 81 -5.64 11.26 2.96
CA SER A 81 -6.14 9.90 2.90
C SER A 81 -7.14 9.59 4.02
N MET A 82 -6.82 10.00 5.26
CA MET A 82 -7.70 9.83 6.42
C MET A 82 -8.99 10.66 6.33
N THR A 83 -8.92 11.86 5.74
CA THR A 83 -10.13 12.66 5.52
C THR A 83 -10.98 12.07 4.41
N SER A 84 -10.35 11.64 3.30
CA SER A 84 -11.05 11.07 2.15
C SER A 84 -11.76 9.76 2.48
N GLU A 85 -11.20 8.94 3.38
CA GLU A 85 -11.86 7.74 3.90
C GLU A 85 -13.19 8.06 4.60
N LYS A 86 -13.22 9.08 5.46
CA LYS A 86 -14.38 9.41 6.29
C LYS A 86 -15.47 10.16 5.55
N VAL A 87 -15.11 11.17 4.77
CA VAL A 87 -16.07 12.12 4.18
C VAL A 87 -15.97 12.25 2.66
N GLY A 88 -15.05 11.52 2.03
CA GLY A 88 -14.72 11.70 0.61
C GLY A 88 -13.92 12.98 0.36
N ALA A 89 -13.52 13.19 -0.88
CA ALA A 89 -12.75 14.36 -1.30
C ALA A 89 -13.64 15.56 -1.65
N ASN A 90 -14.42 16.06 -0.68
CA ASN A 90 -15.28 17.23 -0.88
C ASN A 90 -14.41 18.51 -0.87
N ASN A 91 -14.46 19.28 -1.96
CA ASN A 91 -13.96 20.66 -2.17
C ASN A 91 -12.92 21.23 -1.16
N GLY A 92 -11.98 20.41 -0.68
CA GLY A 92 -10.95 20.82 0.26
C GLY A 92 -9.69 21.32 -0.45
N THR A 93 -9.03 22.35 0.11
CA THR A 93 -7.75 22.85 -0.42
C THR A 93 -6.66 21.76 -0.42
N VAL A 94 -6.75 20.78 0.48
CA VAL A 94 -5.83 19.63 0.54
C VAL A 94 -5.84 18.80 -0.75
N ASN A 95 -6.94 18.81 -1.51
CA ASN A 95 -7.05 18.12 -2.79
C ASN A 95 -6.04 18.62 -3.84
N HIS A 96 -5.64 19.91 -3.78
CA HIS A 96 -4.61 20.45 -4.66
C HIS A 96 -3.24 19.81 -4.37
N PHE A 97 -2.92 19.60 -3.09
CA PHE A 97 -1.69 18.94 -2.69
C PHE A 97 -1.74 17.44 -3.06
N ALA A 98 -2.90 16.79 -2.88
CA ALA A 98 -3.09 15.41 -3.29
C ALA A 98 -2.91 15.24 -4.81
N LYS A 99 -3.52 16.10 -5.62
CA LYS A 99 -3.34 16.06 -7.08
C LYS A 99 -1.90 16.33 -7.50
N ASN A 100 -1.17 17.21 -6.80
CA ASN A 100 0.27 17.37 -7.03
C ASN A 100 1.03 16.05 -6.80
N ASP A 101 0.78 15.39 -5.69
CA ASP A 101 1.45 14.14 -5.35
C ASP A 101 1.01 13.01 -6.31
N PHE A 102 -0.26 12.95 -6.70
CA PHE A 102 -0.73 11.97 -7.68
C PHE A 102 -0.13 12.18 -9.07
N GLN A 103 0.13 13.42 -9.47
CA GLN A 103 0.90 13.68 -10.69
C GLN A 103 2.33 13.11 -10.59
N VAL A 104 2.95 13.21 -9.40
CA VAL A 104 4.25 12.57 -9.15
C VAL A 104 4.14 11.05 -9.26
N PHE A 105 3.12 10.44 -8.64
CA PHE A 105 2.90 8.99 -8.76
C PHE A 105 2.63 8.57 -10.21
N MET A 106 1.84 9.29 -10.98
CA MET A 106 1.64 9.02 -12.42
C MET A 106 2.97 9.03 -13.18
N ASN A 107 3.83 10.02 -12.92
CA ASN A 107 5.16 10.07 -13.53
C ASN A 107 6.03 8.88 -13.11
N LEU A 108 5.89 8.41 -11.86
CA LEU A 108 6.61 7.23 -11.36
C LEU A 108 6.05 5.92 -11.95
N PHE A 109 4.75 5.82 -12.19
CA PHE A 109 4.15 4.67 -12.90
C PHE A 109 4.75 4.49 -14.29
N HIS A 110 5.04 5.57 -14.99
CA HIS A 110 5.62 5.56 -16.34
C HIS A 110 7.14 5.78 -16.36
N TYR A 111 7.81 5.57 -15.22
CA TYR A 111 9.24 5.81 -15.11
C TYR A 111 10.05 4.84 -15.97
N ASP A 112 10.99 5.38 -16.75
CA ASP A 112 11.86 4.61 -17.63
C ASP A 112 13.16 4.22 -16.92
N PHE A 113 13.35 2.92 -16.72
CA PHE A 113 14.52 2.35 -16.07
C PHE A 113 15.66 1.97 -17.03
N ARG A 114 15.45 2.09 -18.35
CA ARG A 114 16.41 1.58 -19.36
C ARG A 114 17.80 2.17 -19.21
N ALA A 115 17.91 3.47 -18.98
CA ALA A 115 19.21 4.14 -18.90
C ALA A 115 20.14 3.57 -17.81
N ILE A 116 19.61 3.28 -16.62
CA ILE A 116 20.41 2.69 -15.53
C ILE A 116 20.71 1.21 -15.81
N GLU A 117 19.78 0.46 -16.38
CA GLU A 117 19.97 -0.95 -16.75
C GLU A 117 21.08 -1.11 -17.80
N GLU A 118 21.01 -0.32 -18.86
CA GLU A 118 22.01 -0.36 -19.94
C GLU A 118 23.41 0.08 -19.45
N THR A 119 23.46 1.11 -18.60
CA THR A 119 24.73 1.63 -18.08
C THR A 119 25.40 0.65 -17.11
N LEU A 120 24.64 0.00 -16.26
CA LEU A 120 25.15 -0.92 -15.25
C LEU A 120 25.19 -2.39 -15.72
N GLY A 121 24.61 -2.72 -16.88
CA GLY A 121 24.56 -4.09 -17.41
C GLY A 121 23.65 -5.01 -16.56
N ILE A 122 22.55 -4.49 -16.03
CA ILE A 122 21.55 -5.23 -15.23
C ILE A 122 20.21 -5.27 -15.95
N ASP A 123 19.30 -6.17 -15.53
CA ASP A 123 17.96 -6.35 -16.13
C ASP A 123 16.84 -6.51 -15.09
N CYS A 124 17.14 -6.24 -13.83
CA CYS A 124 16.24 -6.50 -12.72
C CYS A 124 14.97 -5.63 -12.74
N PHE A 125 15.05 -4.39 -13.23
CA PHE A 125 13.87 -3.53 -13.37
C PHE A 125 12.92 -4.07 -14.41
N ARG A 126 13.41 -4.44 -15.60
CA ARG A 126 12.57 -5.06 -16.64
C ARG A 126 11.91 -6.34 -16.13
N THR A 127 12.63 -7.13 -15.34
CA THR A 127 12.11 -8.36 -14.76
C THR A 127 10.95 -8.10 -13.80
N ILE A 128 11.00 -7.06 -12.97
CA ILE A 128 9.90 -6.72 -12.06
C ILE A 128 8.70 -6.08 -12.75
N LEU A 129 8.90 -5.44 -13.91
CA LEU A 129 7.82 -4.87 -14.71
C LEU A 129 7.00 -5.94 -15.45
N ASP A 130 7.59 -7.12 -15.71
CA ASP A 130 6.93 -8.29 -16.33
C ASP A 130 7.05 -9.53 -15.44
N TYR A 131 6.71 -9.37 -14.17
CA TYR A 131 6.86 -10.42 -13.15
C TYR A 131 5.73 -11.45 -13.24
N LYS A 132 6.08 -12.72 -13.09
CA LYS A 132 5.12 -13.82 -12.93
C LYS A 132 5.29 -14.47 -11.57
N ALA A 133 4.28 -14.32 -10.73
CA ALA A 133 4.25 -15.01 -9.44
C ALA A 133 4.19 -16.54 -9.66
N ILE A 134 4.96 -17.28 -8.86
CA ILE A 134 4.84 -18.75 -8.81
C ILE A 134 3.42 -19.04 -8.32
N GLY A 135 2.72 -19.96 -9.02
CA GLY A 135 1.35 -20.39 -8.65
C GLY A 135 1.31 -20.79 -7.17
N LYS A 136 0.71 -19.96 -6.34
CA LYS A 136 0.64 -20.17 -4.90
C LYS A 136 -0.69 -20.80 -4.55
N THR A 137 -0.64 -21.77 -3.64
CA THR A 137 -1.86 -22.26 -2.99
C THR A 137 -2.49 -21.10 -2.19
N GLU A 138 -3.81 -21.01 -2.17
CA GLU A 138 -4.63 -19.90 -1.59
C GLU A 138 -4.29 -19.52 -0.14
N ARG A 139 -3.38 -20.21 0.52
CA ARG A 139 -3.03 -20.05 1.94
C ARG A 139 -1.80 -19.17 2.23
N MET A 140 -1.10 -18.67 1.22
CA MET A 140 0.22 -18.05 1.44
C MET A 140 0.19 -16.52 1.60
N TYR A 141 -0.88 -15.84 1.20
CA TYR A 141 -1.00 -14.38 1.29
C TYR A 141 -2.45 -13.94 1.50
N ASN A 142 -2.64 -12.70 1.93
CA ASN A 142 -3.98 -12.13 2.08
C ASN A 142 -4.57 -11.81 0.70
N LYS A 143 -5.37 -12.76 0.17
CA LYS A 143 -6.00 -12.66 -1.15
C LYS A 143 -6.82 -11.37 -1.30
N ASN A 144 -7.50 -10.94 -0.24
CA ASN A 144 -8.32 -9.75 -0.27
C ASN A 144 -7.48 -8.47 -0.48
N VAL A 145 -6.34 -8.34 0.20
CA VAL A 145 -5.40 -7.21 0.00
C VAL A 145 -4.82 -7.26 -1.40
N SER A 146 -4.32 -8.43 -1.81
CA SER A 146 -3.72 -8.64 -3.12
C SER A 146 -4.66 -8.24 -4.26
N GLU A 147 -5.92 -8.70 -4.23
CA GLU A 147 -6.89 -8.41 -5.28
C GLU A 147 -7.24 -6.92 -5.35
N LYS A 148 -7.43 -6.27 -4.19
CA LYS A 148 -7.72 -4.84 -4.12
C LYS A 148 -6.58 -3.98 -4.68
N VAL A 149 -5.35 -4.25 -4.23
CA VAL A 149 -4.17 -3.49 -4.66
C VAL A 149 -3.91 -3.68 -6.14
N ARG A 150 -4.01 -4.91 -6.66
CA ARG A 150 -3.81 -5.18 -8.09
C ARG A 150 -4.88 -4.54 -8.96
N ALA A 151 -6.15 -4.61 -8.55
CA ALA A 151 -7.24 -3.99 -9.28
C ALA A 151 -7.07 -2.46 -9.36
N LEU A 152 -6.75 -1.82 -8.23
CA LEU A 152 -6.43 -0.39 -8.24
C LEU A 152 -5.16 -0.09 -9.07
N SER A 153 -4.13 -0.91 -8.97
CA SER A 153 -2.90 -0.74 -9.76
C SER A 153 -3.17 -0.76 -11.27
N ASP A 154 -4.01 -1.69 -11.74
CA ASP A 154 -4.42 -1.75 -13.14
C ASP A 154 -5.24 -0.51 -13.54
N GLU A 155 -6.13 0.00 -12.66
CA GLU A 155 -6.93 1.23 -12.87
C GLU A 155 -6.04 2.48 -12.93
N LEU A 156 -5.10 2.63 -11.98
CA LEU A 156 -4.16 3.76 -11.94
C LEU A 156 -3.20 3.78 -13.12
N ALA A 157 -2.74 2.61 -13.57
CA ALA A 157 -1.87 2.50 -14.75
C ALA A 157 -2.59 2.90 -16.06
N ALA A 158 -3.92 2.78 -16.10
CA ALA A 158 -4.75 3.17 -17.22
C ALA A 158 -5.26 4.61 -17.16
N ALA A 159 -5.03 5.33 -16.06
CA ALA A 159 -5.47 6.72 -15.91
C ALA A 159 -4.73 7.64 -16.88
N GLU A 160 -5.49 8.39 -17.69
CA GLU A 160 -4.93 9.30 -18.70
C GLU A 160 -4.53 10.67 -18.10
N ASP A 161 -5.17 11.04 -16.99
CA ASP A 161 -4.93 12.32 -16.32
C ASP A 161 -5.00 12.20 -14.80
N VAL A 162 -4.57 13.27 -14.12
CA VAL A 162 -4.51 13.32 -12.67
C VAL A 162 -5.90 13.31 -12.02
N ASP A 163 -6.94 13.75 -12.71
CA ASP A 163 -8.31 13.78 -12.17
C ASP A 163 -8.87 12.36 -12.13
N THR A 164 -8.70 11.58 -13.20
CA THR A 164 -9.05 10.16 -13.23
C THR A 164 -8.28 9.36 -12.18
N PHE A 165 -6.98 9.62 -12.06
CA PHE A 165 -6.14 8.99 -11.03
C PHE A 165 -6.63 9.33 -9.61
N PHE A 166 -6.95 10.61 -9.36
CA PHE A 166 -7.47 11.11 -8.10
C PHE A 166 -8.79 10.43 -7.72
N ASP A 167 -9.73 10.36 -8.66
CA ASP A 167 -11.04 9.76 -8.42
C ASP A 167 -10.94 8.27 -8.08
N ALA A 168 -10.06 7.53 -8.76
CA ALA A 168 -9.80 6.12 -8.47
C ALA A 168 -9.27 5.92 -7.04
N VAL A 169 -8.28 6.73 -6.61
CA VAL A 169 -7.70 6.65 -5.27
C VAL A 169 -8.72 7.03 -4.19
N VAL A 170 -9.48 8.12 -4.39
CA VAL A 170 -10.51 8.57 -3.44
C VAL A 170 -11.62 7.53 -3.29
N LYS A 171 -12.06 6.94 -4.41
CA LYS A 171 -13.03 5.84 -4.39
C LYS A 171 -12.52 4.66 -3.59
N PHE A 172 -11.26 4.29 -3.78
CA PHE A 172 -10.64 3.21 -3.02
C PHE A 172 -10.65 3.49 -1.51
N TYR A 173 -10.26 4.69 -1.08
CA TYR A 173 -10.28 5.07 0.34
C TYR A 173 -11.67 5.02 0.94
N LYS A 174 -12.67 5.46 0.19
CA LYS A 174 -14.08 5.41 0.63
C LYS A 174 -14.61 3.99 0.74
N ASP A 175 -14.26 3.12 -0.21
CA ASP A 175 -14.80 1.76 -0.29
C ASP A 175 -14.09 0.79 0.66
N TYR A 176 -12.80 1.01 0.95
CA TYR A 176 -11.96 0.05 1.67
C TYR A 176 -11.21 0.62 2.86
N GLY A 177 -11.15 1.95 3.01
CA GLY A 177 -10.31 2.62 4.00
C GLY A 177 -8.85 2.76 3.58
N VAL A 178 -8.06 3.39 4.44
CA VAL A 178 -6.62 3.61 4.28
C VAL A 178 -5.83 2.91 5.38
N GLY A 179 -4.56 2.65 5.12
CA GLY A 179 -3.67 2.01 6.08
C GLY A 179 -3.90 0.51 6.23
N MET A 180 -3.22 -0.07 7.18
CA MET A 180 -3.29 -1.52 7.42
C MET A 180 -4.67 -1.97 7.87
N PHE A 181 -5.40 -1.12 8.61
CA PHE A 181 -6.76 -1.44 9.08
C PHE A 181 -7.80 -1.41 7.96
N GLY A 182 -7.68 -0.53 6.98
CA GLY A 182 -8.54 -0.52 5.80
C GLY A 182 -8.34 -1.73 4.89
N LEU A 183 -7.11 -2.20 4.79
CA LEU A 183 -6.77 -3.33 3.92
C LEU A 183 -7.09 -4.70 4.55
N ASN A 184 -6.99 -4.85 5.86
CA ASN A 184 -7.10 -6.13 6.55
C ASN A 184 -8.36 -6.20 7.42
N LYS A 185 -9.02 -7.36 7.44
CA LYS A 185 -10.27 -7.59 8.18
C LYS A 185 -10.05 -8.06 9.62
N ALA A 186 -8.89 -8.62 9.93
CA ALA A 186 -8.58 -9.14 11.24
C ALA A 186 -7.08 -9.07 11.54
N PHE A 187 -6.79 -8.92 12.82
CA PHE A 187 -5.44 -8.79 13.35
C PHE A 187 -5.26 -9.70 14.55
N ARG A 188 -4.04 -10.17 14.73
CA ARG A 188 -3.57 -10.79 15.95
C ARG A 188 -2.73 -9.76 16.71
N ILE A 189 -2.99 -9.61 17.98
CA ILE A 189 -2.12 -8.83 18.87
C ILE A 189 -0.97 -9.72 19.28
N VAL A 190 0.25 -9.28 19.00
CA VAL A 190 1.50 -9.91 19.43
C VAL A 190 2.28 -8.93 20.28
N GLU A 191 3.05 -9.44 21.24
CA GLU A 191 3.95 -8.59 22.01
C GLU A 191 5.29 -8.48 21.29
N ASN A 192 5.70 -7.27 20.96
CA ASN A 192 6.98 -6.97 20.33
C ASN A 192 7.71 -5.92 21.17
N ASN A 193 8.83 -6.33 21.80
CA ASN A 193 9.62 -5.46 22.69
C ASN A 193 8.82 -4.76 23.80
N GLY A 194 7.85 -5.48 24.40
CA GLY A 194 7.01 -4.96 25.48
C GLY A 194 5.88 -4.02 25.04
N LYS A 195 5.66 -3.91 23.71
CA LYS A 195 4.53 -3.15 23.14
C LYS A 195 3.62 -4.07 22.34
N PRO A 196 2.29 -3.87 22.40
CA PRO A 196 1.37 -4.60 21.56
C PRO A 196 1.55 -4.17 20.11
N ASP A 197 1.63 -5.15 19.20
CA ASP A 197 1.72 -4.97 17.77
C ASP A 197 0.57 -5.70 17.08
N PHE A 198 0.00 -5.09 16.03
CA PHE A 198 -1.13 -5.64 15.29
C PHE A 198 -0.65 -6.34 14.02
N VAL A 199 -0.61 -7.66 14.03
CA VAL A 199 -0.19 -8.46 12.88
C VAL A 199 -1.42 -8.92 12.10
N PRO A 200 -1.53 -8.58 10.79
CA PRO A 200 -2.66 -9.00 9.97
C PRO A 200 -2.79 -10.52 9.90
N ILE A 201 -4.04 -11.01 9.96
CA ILE A 201 -4.34 -12.43 9.73
C ILE A 201 -4.65 -12.64 8.26
N ASN A 202 -3.77 -13.33 7.56
CA ASN A 202 -3.86 -13.52 6.11
C ASN A 202 -4.96 -14.49 5.68
N ASN A 203 -5.30 -15.47 6.51
CA ASN A 203 -6.34 -16.46 6.25
C ASN A 203 -7.38 -16.42 7.37
N LEU A 204 -8.52 -15.85 7.07
CA LEU A 204 -9.69 -15.95 7.94
C LEU A 204 -10.47 -17.19 7.56
N ASP A 205 -10.70 -18.07 8.52
CA ASP A 205 -11.67 -19.14 8.34
C ASP A 205 -13.05 -18.52 8.09
N LYS A 206 -13.80 -19.11 7.17
CA LYS A 206 -15.17 -18.66 6.85
C LYS A 206 -16.19 -19.10 7.91
N VAL A 207 -15.75 -19.35 9.14
CA VAL A 207 -16.63 -19.71 10.26
C VAL A 207 -17.37 -18.47 10.71
N VAL A 208 -18.69 -18.51 10.64
CA VAL A 208 -19.58 -17.47 11.17
C VAL A 208 -20.20 -17.90 12.49
N LEU A 209 -20.78 -16.95 13.23
CA LEU A 209 -21.40 -17.25 14.53
C LEU A 209 -22.48 -18.35 14.45
N ASP A 210 -23.16 -18.47 13.32
CA ASP A 210 -24.19 -19.49 13.10
C ASP A 210 -23.62 -20.91 12.97
N ASP A 211 -22.36 -21.05 12.58
CA ASP A 211 -21.66 -22.35 12.49
C ASP A 211 -21.26 -22.91 13.86
N LEU A 212 -21.30 -22.06 14.91
CA LEU A 212 -20.98 -22.46 16.27
C LEU A 212 -22.19 -23.12 16.93
N THR A 213 -22.20 -24.43 17.06
CA THR A 213 -23.29 -25.18 17.69
C THR A 213 -23.12 -25.25 19.21
N GLY A 214 -24.18 -24.98 19.96
CA GLY A 214 -24.22 -25.16 21.41
C GLY A 214 -23.73 -23.97 22.27
N TYR A 215 -23.49 -22.80 21.65
CA TYR A 215 -22.99 -21.59 22.31
C TYR A 215 -24.00 -20.42 22.31
N GLU A 216 -25.29 -20.69 22.32
CA GLU A 216 -26.34 -19.68 22.10
C GLU A 216 -26.31 -18.50 23.08
N ILE A 217 -26.05 -18.80 24.39
CA ILE A 217 -25.95 -17.77 25.43
C ILE A 217 -24.71 -16.90 25.21
N GLN A 218 -23.58 -17.51 24.84
CA GLN A 218 -22.31 -16.80 24.59
C GLN A 218 -22.40 -15.95 23.32
N LYS A 219 -22.99 -16.47 22.25
CA LYS A 219 -23.26 -15.72 21.01
C LYS A 219 -24.11 -14.48 21.30
N LYS A 220 -25.21 -14.66 22.03
CA LYS A 220 -26.08 -13.54 22.38
C LYS A 220 -25.35 -12.49 23.22
N LYS A 221 -24.60 -12.89 24.26
CA LYS A 221 -23.78 -11.96 25.05
C LYS A 221 -22.77 -11.21 24.24
N LEU A 222 -22.10 -11.90 23.28
CA LEU A 222 -21.12 -11.27 22.38
C LEU A 222 -21.78 -10.20 21.51
N VAL A 223 -22.90 -10.54 20.88
CA VAL A 223 -23.65 -9.61 20.03
C VAL A 223 -24.17 -8.42 20.84
N ASP A 224 -24.78 -8.67 22.00
CA ASP A 224 -25.33 -7.63 22.84
C ASP A 224 -24.23 -6.66 23.34
N ASN A 225 -23.05 -7.17 23.75
CA ASN A 225 -21.92 -6.33 24.15
C ASN A 225 -21.33 -5.53 22.99
N THR A 226 -21.26 -6.12 21.79
CA THR A 226 -20.78 -5.41 20.60
C THR A 226 -21.74 -4.29 20.21
N CYS A 227 -23.05 -4.54 20.26
CA CYS A 227 -24.06 -3.51 19.98
C CYS A 227 -24.02 -2.37 21.01
N LEU A 228 -23.80 -2.69 22.31
CA LEU A 228 -23.68 -1.67 23.37
C LEU A 228 -22.46 -0.76 23.16
N LEU A 229 -21.32 -1.30 22.73
CA LEU A 229 -20.13 -0.50 22.41
C LEU A 229 -20.40 0.52 21.29
N TYR A 230 -21.11 0.11 20.23
CA TYR A 230 -21.46 1.00 19.12
C TYR A 230 -22.54 2.04 19.47
N THR A 231 -23.41 1.74 20.42
CA THR A 231 -24.50 2.66 20.84
C THR A 231 -24.07 3.62 21.95
N SER A 232 -23.09 3.26 22.79
CA SER A 232 -22.57 4.15 23.83
C SER A 232 -21.61 5.21 23.30
N ASP A 233 -20.86 4.91 22.25
CA ASP A 233 -19.95 5.86 21.59
C ASP A 233 -20.71 6.95 20.83
N ALA A 234 -21.91 6.64 20.34
CA ALA A 234 -22.79 7.62 19.67
C ALA A 234 -23.49 8.60 20.66
N ALA A 235 -23.44 8.32 21.97
CA ALA A 235 -24.05 9.18 22.98
C ALA A 235 -23.06 10.21 23.60
N ASP A 236 -21.76 10.02 23.41
CA ASP A 236 -20.71 10.90 23.97
C ASP A 236 -20.31 12.05 23.01
N ASP A 237 -20.69 11.97 21.73
CA ASP A 237 -20.47 13.02 20.75
C ASP A 237 -21.57 14.13 20.75
N GLY A 238 -22.41 14.16 21.74
CA GLY A 238 -23.60 15.04 21.83
C GLY A 238 -23.57 16.14 22.89
N GLU A 239 -22.46 16.39 23.63
CA GLU A 239 -22.34 17.50 24.56
C GLU A 239 -21.14 18.41 24.27
#